data_50bd14a0a8a8d039e79a39364ccc49ea
#
_entry.id   50bd14a0a8a8d039e79a39364ccc49ea
#
_cell.length_a   1.000
_cell.length_b   1.000
_cell.length_c   1.000
_cell.angle_alpha   90.00
_cell.angle_beta   90.00
_cell.angle_gamma   90.00
#
_symmetry.space_group_name_H-M   'P 1'
#
loop_
_entity.id
_entity.type
_entity.pdbx_description
1 polymer ?
#
loop_
_entity_poly.entity_id
_entity_poly.type
_entity_poly.pdbx_seq_one_letter_code
_entity_poly.pdbx_strand_id
1 'polypeptide(L)'
;MSELLQIIAAYIVADAAAAIFHLATDCGLNTARVVAQFQSHHKSPGLMTFDLEPAMAGIVILLLSHVACPWFLAPLGVFISFGQMPHYFTHHPAPQIVRTLQRLRIFLPPESHASHHNGTFDRDYCVISGWNNWWINAIVSRSSAIKSMIRKQNSQ
;
A
#
# COMPACT_ATOMS: atom_id res chain seq x y z
N MET A 1 -6.72 -25.27 6.63
CA MET A 1 -6.92 -24.30 5.51
C MET A 1 -5.99 -24.73 4.39
N SER A 2 -6.44 -24.79 3.15
CA SER A 2 -5.57 -25.18 2.03
C SER A 2 -4.43 -24.15 1.84
N GLU A 3 -3.30 -24.59 1.28
CA GLU A 3 -2.14 -23.71 1.00
C GLU A 3 -2.54 -22.50 0.12
N LEU A 4 -3.34 -22.76 -0.91
CA LEU A 4 -3.85 -21.69 -1.77
C LEU A 4 -4.63 -20.61 -1.00
N LEU A 5 -5.50 -21.01 -0.08
CA LEU A 5 -6.25 -20.07 0.75
C LEU A 5 -5.33 -19.25 1.68
N GLN A 6 -4.23 -19.85 2.16
CA GLN A 6 -3.23 -19.14 2.95
C GLN A 6 -2.49 -18.08 2.12
N ILE A 7 -2.12 -18.42 0.88
CA ILE A 7 -1.48 -17.48 -0.05
C ILE A 7 -2.40 -16.31 -0.38
N ILE A 8 -3.67 -16.58 -0.68
CA ILE A 8 -4.68 -15.54 -0.95
C ILE A 8 -4.88 -14.65 0.29
N ALA A 9 -4.99 -15.25 1.48
CA ALA A 9 -5.11 -14.51 2.73
C ALA A 9 -3.88 -13.62 2.99
N ALA A 10 -2.67 -14.14 2.75
CA ALA A 10 -1.43 -13.38 2.86
C ALA A 10 -1.41 -12.17 1.92
N TYR A 11 -1.89 -12.33 0.70
CA TYR A 11 -2.00 -11.23 -0.27
C TYR A 11 -2.96 -10.13 0.20
N ILE A 12 -4.15 -10.51 0.68
CA ILE A 12 -5.15 -9.57 1.21
C ILE A 12 -4.60 -8.84 2.45
N VAL A 13 -3.92 -9.57 3.34
CA VAL A 13 -3.31 -8.97 4.54
C VAL A 13 -2.17 -8.03 4.18
N ALA A 14 -1.34 -8.36 3.20
CA ALA A 14 -0.27 -7.47 2.72
C ALA A 14 -0.84 -6.16 2.16
N ASP A 15 -1.88 -6.22 1.32
CA ASP A 15 -2.55 -5.05 0.76
C ASP A 15 -3.18 -4.18 1.86
N ALA A 16 -3.83 -4.80 2.86
CA ALA A 16 -4.38 -4.08 4.02
C ALA A 16 -3.28 -3.41 4.87
N ALA A 17 -2.20 -4.12 5.16
CA ALA A 17 -1.09 -3.60 5.96
C ALA A 17 -0.41 -2.41 5.26
N ALA A 18 -0.16 -2.52 3.95
CA ALA A 18 0.39 -1.43 3.16
C ALA A 18 -0.53 -0.20 3.11
N ALA A 19 -1.85 -0.42 2.99
CA ALA A 19 -2.83 0.67 3.00
C ALA A 19 -2.95 1.35 4.38
N ILE A 20 -2.89 0.58 5.47
CA ILE A 20 -2.88 1.14 6.84
C ILE A 20 -1.60 1.94 7.07
N PHE A 21 -0.45 1.44 6.61
CA PHE A 21 0.82 2.18 6.67
C PHE A 21 0.74 3.51 5.90
N HIS A 22 0.18 3.50 4.70
CA HIS A 22 -0.05 4.69 3.88
C HIS A 22 -0.95 5.70 4.61
N LEU A 23 -2.13 5.26 5.07
CA LEU A 23 -3.05 6.09 5.84
C LEU A 23 -2.41 6.68 7.10
N ALA A 24 -1.67 5.88 7.86
CA ALA A 24 -0.97 6.35 9.07
C ALA A 24 0.06 7.43 8.72
N THR A 25 0.77 7.27 7.61
CA THR A 25 1.75 8.26 7.13
C THR A 25 1.06 9.56 6.72
N ASP A 26 -0.06 9.49 6.00
CA ASP A 26 -0.86 10.66 5.62
C ASP A 26 -1.50 11.37 6.81
N CYS A 27 -1.71 10.65 7.92
CA CYS A 27 -2.11 11.23 9.19
C CYS A 27 -0.95 11.83 9.99
N GLY A 28 0.29 11.73 9.54
CA GLY A 28 1.48 12.17 10.26
C GLY A 28 1.87 11.26 11.42
N LEU A 29 1.40 10.01 11.44
CA LEU A 29 1.65 9.04 12.52
C LEU A 29 2.90 8.17 12.26
N ASN A 30 3.83 8.65 11.45
CA ASN A 30 5.07 7.95 11.12
C ASN A 30 6.28 8.85 11.46
N THR A 31 7.51 8.37 11.19
CA THR A 31 8.70 9.20 11.38
C THR A 31 8.65 10.43 10.46
N ALA A 32 9.24 11.54 10.90
CA ALA A 32 9.25 12.79 10.12
C ALA A 32 9.84 12.59 8.72
N ARG A 33 10.84 11.70 8.58
CA ARG A 33 11.44 11.33 7.29
C ARG A 33 10.42 10.67 6.36
N VAL A 34 9.71 9.65 6.83
CA VAL A 34 8.72 8.91 6.05
C VAL A 34 7.56 9.81 5.66
N VAL A 35 7.06 10.63 6.60
CA VAL A 35 6.00 11.61 6.32
C VAL A 35 6.43 12.59 5.24
N ALA A 36 7.64 13.18 5.34
CA ALA A 36 8.15 14.10 4.34
C ALA A 36 8.30 13.45 2.95
N GLN A 37 8.70 12.19 2.90
CA GLN A 37 8.84 11.42 1.66
C GLN A 37 7.47 11.20 0.98
N PHE A 38 6.44 10.84 1.73
CA PHE A 38 5.07 10.70 1.23
C PHE A 38 4.49 12.05 0.79
N GLN A 39 4.70 13.13 1.53
CA GLN A 39 4.29 14.47 1.10
C GLN A 39 4.95 14.90 -0.21
N SER A 40 6.23 14.59 -0.39
CA SER A 40 6.94 14.81 -1.64
C SER A 40 6.35 13.99 -2.79
N HIS A 41 6.02 12.72 -2.53
CA HIS A 41 5.35 11.85 -3.50
C HIS A 41 3.97 12.37 -3.91
N HIS A 42 3.16 12.87 -2.98
CA HIS A 42 1.86 13.47 -3.29
C HIS A 42 1.99 14.73 -4.19
N LYS A 43 3.02 15.55 -3.97
CA LYS A 43 3.29 16.74 -4.78
C LYS A 43 3.88 16.39 -6.16
N SER A 44 4.62 15.30 -6.25
CA SER A 44 5.34 14.89 -7.46
C SER A 44 5.38 13.35 -7.59
N PRO A 45 4.26 12.71 -7.98
CA PRO A 45 4.16 11.25 -8.00
C PRO A 45 5.23 10.53 -8.85
N GLY A 46 5.68 11.19 -9.93
CA GLY A 46 6.75 10.65 -10.78
C GLY A 46 8.14 10.61 -10.15
N LEU A 47 8.32 11.19 -8.95
CA LEU A 47 9.57 11.13 -8.18
C LEU A 47 9.54 10.03 -7.12
N MET A 48 8.62 9.09 -7.21
CA MET A 48 8.52 7.97 -6.28
C MET A 48 9.81 7.16 -6.26
N THR A 49 10.35 6.95 -5.06
CA THR A 49 11.49 6.07 -4.78
C THR A 49 11.00 4.82 -4.03
N PHE A 50 11.79 3.74 -4.10
CA PHE A 50 11.51 2.55 -3.30
C PHE A 50 12.04 2.76 -1.87
N ASP A 51 11.15 2.53 -0.90
CA ASP A 51 11.50 2.58 0.52
C ASP A 51 12.07 1.25 0.99
N LEU A 52 13.15 1.32 1.75
CA LEU A 52 13.81 0.12 2.25
C LEU A 52 13.07 -0.50 3.43
N GLU A 53 12.36 0.30 4.22
CA GLU A 53 11.68 -0.14 5.44
C GLU A 53 10.64 -1.24 5.18
N PRO A 54 9.70 -1.12 4.22
CA PRO A 54 8.78 -2.22 3.89
C PRO A 54 9.49 -3.46 3.37
N ALA A 55 10.55 -3.29 2.56
CA ALA A 55 11.33 -4.40 2.06
C ALA A 55 12.00 -5.18 3.21
N MET A 56 12.61 -4.49 4.16
CA MET A 56 13.23 -5.10 5.34
C MET A 56 12.19 -5.80 6.24
N ALA A 57 11.03 -5.17 6.47
CA ALA A 57 9.93 -5.80 7.21
C ALA A 57 9.47 -7.11 6.56
N GLY A 58 9.31 -7.12 5.24
CA GLY A 58 8.95 -8.31 4.49
C GLY A 58 10.01 -9.41 4.57
N ILE A 59 11.30 -9.06 4.51
CA ILE A 59 12.41 -10.02 4.70
C ILE A 59 12.36 -10.65 6.10
N VAL A 60 12.12 -9.88 7.14
CA VAL A 60 11.99 -10.41 8.52
C VAL A 60 10.81 -11.40 8.59
N ILE A 61 9.66 -11.08 8.01
CA ILE A 61 8.50 -11.97 7.97
C ILE A 61 8.84 -13.25 7.18
N LEU A 62 9.55 -13.12 6.05
CA LEU A 62 10.01 -14.27 5.26
C LEU A 62 10.92 -15.19 6.06
N LEU A 63 11.85 -14.62 6.84
CA LEU A 63 12.71 -15.43 7.73
C LEU A 63 11.91 -16.15 8.83
N LEU A 64 10.90 -15.47 9.40
CA LEU A 64 10.02 -16.09 10.41
C LEU A 64 9.17 -17.23 9.84
N SER A 65 8.95 -17.29 8.53
CA SER A 65 8.22 -18.39 7.88
C SER A 65 8.89 -19.76 8.04
N HIS A 66 10.21 -19.79 8.30
CA HIS A 66 10.93 -21.04 8.57
C HIS A 66 10.54 -21.69 9.88
N VAL A 67 9.97 -20.94 10.83
CA VAL A 67 9.60 -21.44 12.17
C VAL A 67 8.08 -21.53 12.39
N ALA A 68 7.28 -20.86 11.56
CA ALA A 68 5.82 -20.83 11.71
C ALA A 68 5.09 -20.57 10.39
N CYS A 69 3.97 -21.25 10.16
CA CYS A 69 2.99 -21.00 9.09
C CYS A 69 3.62 -20.66 7.70
N PRO A 70 4.47 -21.52 7.11
CA PRO A 70 5.25 -21.16 5.91
C PRO A 70 4.36 -20.74 4.73
N TRP A 71 3.24 -21.39 4.50
CA TRP A 71 2.30 -21.07 3.41
C TRP A 71 1.55 -19.75 3.56
N PHE A 72 1.62 -19.12 4.73
CA PHE A 72 1.08 -17.81 4.98
C PHE A 72 2.19 -16.76 5.11
N LEU A 73 3.19 -16.99 5.97
CA LEU A 73 4.22 -15.99 6.26
C LEU A 73 5.20 -15.78 5.10
N ALA A 74 5.57 -16.83 4.35
CA ALA A 74 6.47 -16.65 3.23
C ALA A 74 5.83 -15.79 2.11
N PRO A 75 4.61 -16.08 1.61
CA PRO A 75 3.93 -15.17 0.68
C PRO A 75 3.71 -13.77 1.25
N LEU A 76 3.32 -13.65 2.53
CA LEU A 76 3.14 -12.35 3.18
C LEU A 76 4.42 -11.52 3.14
N GLY A 77 5.57 -12.10 3.51
CA GLY A 77 6.87 -11.44 3.45
C GLY A 77 7.24 -10.99 2.04
N VAL A 78 7.01 -11.84 1.04
CA VAL A 78 7.22 -11.51 -0.38
C VAL A 78 6.32 -10.34 -0.79
N PHE A 79 5.02 -10.38 -0.51
CA PHE A 79 4.08 -9.35 -0.91
C PHE A 79 4.36 -8.00 -0.24
N ILE A 80 4.79 -7.99 1.02
CA ILE A 80 5.19 -6.75 1.70
C ILE A 80 6.49 -6.21 1.11
N SER A 81 7.50 -7.06 0.87
CA SER A 81 8.78 -6.63 0.29
C SER A 81 8.62 -5.99 -1.10
N PHE A 82 7.77 -6.56 -1.94
CA PHE A 82 7.56 -6.10 -3.31
C PHE A 82 6.30 -5.25 -3.49
N GLY A 83 5.55 -4.96 -2.43
CA GLY A 83 4.26 -4.26 -2.48
C GLY A 83 4.33 -2.83 -3.05
N GLN A 84 5.51 -2.21 -3.01
CA GLN A 84 5.73 -0.92 -3.65
C GLN A 84 5.79 -0.97 -5.18
N MET A 85 6.07 -2.15 -5.76
CA MET A 85 6.18 -2.29 -7.22
C MET A 85 4.86 -2.01 -7.95
N PRO A 86 3.70 -2.57 -7.55
CA PRO A 86 2.41 -2.20 -8.13
C PRO A 86 2.15 -0.69 -8.06
N HIS A 87 2.43 -0.05 -6.92
CA HIS A 87 2.30 1.39 -6.72
C HIS A 87 3.21 2.19 -7.66
N TYR A 88 4.49 1.83 -7.76
CA TYR A 88 5.43 2.47 -8.69
C TYR A 88 4.88 2.50 -10.11
N PHE A 89 4.32 1.39 -10.59
CA PHE A 89 3.74 1.29 -11.93
C PHE A 89 2.36 1.95 -12.09
N THR A 90 1.80 2.55 -11.06
CA THR A 90 0.66 3.48 -11.23
C THR A 90 1.12 4.87 -11.71
N HIS A 91 2.39 5.23 -11.49
CA HIS A 91 2.98 6.52 -11.82
C HIS A 91 3.98 6.46 -12.98
N HIS A 92 4.38 5.26 -13.41
CA HIS A 92 5.41 5.04 -14.42
C HIS A 92 4.92 4.09 -15.53
N PRO A 93 5.52 4.15 -16.73
CA PRO A 93 5.21 3.20 -17.79
C PRO A 93 5.41 1.76 -17.32
N ALA A 94 4.36 0.94 -17.46
CA ALA A 94 4.36 -0.45 -17.00
C ALA A 94 4.64 -1.42 -18.16
N PRO A 95 5.45 -2.49 -17.92
CA PRO A 95 5.59 -3.61 -18.86
C PRO A 95 4.23 -4.29 -19.12
N GLN A 96 4.13 -5.01 -20.25
CA GLN A 96 2.87 -5.66 -20.66
C GLN A 96 2.30 -6.62 -19.59
N ILE A 97 3.17 -7.37 -18.93
CA ILE A 97 2.74 -8.30 -17.85
C ILE A 97 2.11 -7.52 -16.67
N VAL A 98 2.70 -6.41 -16.26
CA VAL A 98 2.18 -5.56 -15.18
C VAL A 98 0.83 -4.96 -15.58
N ARG A 99 0.70 -4.45 -16.82
CA ARG A 99 -0.58 -3.93 -17.33
C ARG A 99 -1.67 -5.01 -17.35
N THR A 100 -1.31 -6.25 -17.65
CA THR A 100 -2.26 -7.37 -17.59
C THR A 100 -2.71 -7.63 -16.15
N LEU A 101 -1.79 -7.65 -15.19
CA LEU A 101 -2.11 -7.82 -13.77
C LEU A 101 -2.97 -6.66 -13.23
N GLN A 102 -2.72 -5.43 -13.69
CA GLN A 102 -3.54 -4.26 -13.36
C GLN A 102 -4.97 -4.37 -13.93
N ARG A 103 -5.12 -4.81 -15.18
CA ARG A 103 -6.45 -5.05 -15.79
C ARG A 103 -7.24 -6.15 -15.07
N LEU A 104 -6.56 -7.17 -14.58
CA LEU A 104 -7.15 -8.25 -13.78
C LEU A 104 -7.38 -7.85 -12.31
N ARG A 105 -7.02 -6.62 -11.92
CA ARG A 105 -7.07 -6.11 -10.54
C ARG A 105 -6.30 -6.98 -9.54
N ILE A 106 -5.30 -7.70 -10.02
CA ILE A 106 -4.29 -8.35 -9.18
C ILE A 106 -3.30 -7.29 -8.69
N PHE A 107 -2.83 -6.42 -9.57
CA PHE A 107 -2.08 -5.22 -9.18
C PHE A 107 -2.98 -3.98 -9.23
N LEU A 108 -2.59 -2.97 -8.46
CA LEU A 108 -3.30 -1.69 -8.37
C LEU A 108 -3.39 -1.03 -9.75
N PRO A 109 -4.60 -0.78 -10.27
CA PRO A 109 -4.78 -0.02 -11.51
C PRO A 109 -4.42 1.46 -11.31
N PRO A 110 -3.80 2.13 -12.31
CA PRO A 110 -3.45 3.55 -12.22
C PRO A 110 -4.63 4.45 -11.89
N GLU A 111 -5.80 4.19 -12.47
CA GLU A 111 -7.02 4.98 -12.24
C GLU A 111 -7.52 4.88 -10.79
N SER A 112 -7.33 3.74 -10.13
CA SER A 112 -7.71 3.56 -8.73
C SER A 112 -6.82 4.36 -7.79
N HIS A 113 -5.54 4.53 -8.12
CA HIS A 113 -4.61 5.32 -7.30
C HIS A 113 -4.66 6.81 -7.64
N ALA A 114 -4.99 7.16 -8.88
CA ALA A 114 -5.17 8.55 -9.31
C ALA A 114 -6.25 9.27 -8.49
N SER A 115 -7.29 8.56 -8.02
CA SER A 115 -8.32 9.13 -7.15
C SER A 115 -7.78 9.59 -5.79
N HIS A 116 -6.74 8.92 -5.27
CA HIS A 116 -6.04 9.35 -4.06
C HIS A 116 -5.28 10.67 -4.30
N HIS A 117 -4.53 10.77 -5.41
CA HIS A 117 -3.72 11.96 -5.73
C HIS A 117 -4.53 13.17 -6.20
N ASN A 118 -5.69 12.97 -6.83
CA ASN A 118 -6.49 14.02 -7.44
C ASN A 118 -7.58 14.59 -6.50
N GLY A 119 -7.43 14.45 -5.19
CA GLY A 119 -8.47 14.87 -4.25
C GLY A 119 -7.93 15.40 -2.93
N THR A 120 -8.67 15.05 -1.89
CA THR A 120 -8.38 15.44 -0.51
C THR A 120 -7.48 14.44 0.22
N PHE A 121 -6.91 13.48 -0.48
CA PHE A 121 -6.09 12.36 0.02
C PHE A 121 -6.79 11.53 1.11
N ASP A 122 -8.11 11.51 1.11
CA ASP A 122 -8.93 10.86 2.14
C ASP A 122 -9.59 9.54 1.67
N ARG A 123 -9.04 8.92 0.62
CA ARG A 123 -9.49 7.65 0.05
C ARG A 123 -8.38 6.90 -0.69
N ASP A 124 -8.64 5.61 -0.97
CA ASP A 124 -7.89 4.76 -1.91
C ASP A 124 -6.40 4.57 -1.56
N TYR A 125 -6.17 4.19 -0.31
CA TYR A 125 -4.84 4.03 0.29
C TYR A 125 -4.11 2.73 -0.10
N CYS A 126 -4.81 1.75 -0.68
CA CYS A 126 -4.18 0.51 -1.12
C CYS A 126 -3.14 0.78 -2.21
N VAL A 127 -1.99 0.12 -2.10
CA VAL A 127 -0.87 0.28 -3.02
C VAL A 127 -0.51 -1.02 -3.76
N ILE A 128 -1.08 -2.17 -3.35
CA ILE A 128 -0.82 -3.47 -3.99
C ILE A 128 -1.90 -3.82 -5.00
N SER A 129 -3.18 -3.88 -4.56
CA SER A 129 -4.29 -4.30 -5.43
C SER A 129 -5.50 -3.37 -5.42
N GLY A 130 -5.76 -2.70 -4.31
CA GLY A 130 -6.95 -1.90 -4.10
C GLY A 130 -8.13 -2.67 -3.49
N TRP A 131 -7.99 -3.97 -3.19
CA TRP A 131 -9.08 -4.81 -2.71
C TRP A 131 -9.59 -4.40 -1.33
N ASN A 132 -8.76 -3.77 -0.51
CA ASN A 132 -9.11 -3.31 0.82
C ASN A 132 -9.65 -1.86 0.87
N ASN A 133 -9.65 -1.12 -0.24
CA ASN A 133 -10.09 0.28 -0.25
C ASN A 133 -11.52 0.47 0.25
N TRP A 134 -12.44 -0.45 -0.02
CA TRP A 134 -13.86 -0.31 0.34
C TRP A 134 -14.07 -0.13 1.85
N TRP A 135 -13.40 -0.91 2.70
CA TRP A 135 -13.57 -0.80 4.15
C TRP A 135 -12.70 0.30 4.76
N ILE A 136 -11.49 0.53 4.21
CA ILE A 136 -10.62 1.62 4.64
C ILE A 136 -11.28 2.97 4.34
N ASN A 137 -11.81 3.17 3.15
CA ASN A 137 -12.57 4.35 2.77
C ASN A 137 -13.79 4.55 3.67
N ALA A 138 -14.47 3.46 4.04
CA ALA A 138 -15.62 3.53 4.96
C ALA A 138 -15.20 4.01 6.37
N ILE A 139 -14.05 3.59 6.88
CA ILE A 139 -13.51 4.07 8.16
C ILE A 139 -13.14 5.55 8.06
N VAL A 140 -12.34 5.93 7.05
CA VAL A 140 -11.89 7.30 6.86
C VAL A 140 -13.05 8.26 6.67
N SER A 141 -14.05 7.89 5.84
CA SER A 141 -15.23 8.72 5.57
C SER A 141 -16.05 9.04 6.81
N ARG A 142 -16.08 8.13 7.78
CA ARG A 142 -16.82 8.27 9.04
C ARG A 142 -16.04 8.96 10.17
N SER A 143 -14.72 9.11 10.03
CA SER A 143 -13.85 9.66 11.07
C SER A 143 -13.46 11.12 10.78
N SER A 144 -14.07 12.07 11.50
CA SER A 144 -13.67 13.48 11.41
C SER A 144 -12.24 13.72 11.91
N ALA A 145 -11.79 12.94 12.90
CA ALA A 145 -10.43 13.02 13.43
C ALA A 145 -9.38 12.63 12.37
N ILE A 146 -9.56 11.50 11.67
CA ILE A 146 -8.67 11.08 10.58
C ILE A 146 -8.62 12.14 9.49
N LYS A 147 -9.77 12.62 9.01
CA LYS A 147 -9.84 13.68 7.98
C LYS A 147 -9.14 14.97 8.42
N SER A 148 -9.24 15.33 9.69
CA SER A 148 -8.55 16.51 10.23
C SER A 148 -7.04 16.33 10.22
N MET A 149 -6.52 15.15 10.60
CA MET A 149 -5.10 14.85 10.55
C MET A 149 -4.56 14.90 9.12
N ILE A 150 -5.23 14.27 8.16
CA ILE A 150 -4.85 14.28 6.74
C ILE A 150 -4.79 15.71 6.21
N ARG A 151 -5.82 16.53 6.46
CA ARG A 151 -5.85 17.94 6.01
C ARG A 151 -4.71 18.75 6.60
N LYS A 152 -4.40 18.56 7.89
CA LYS A 152 -3.29 19.25 8.55
C LYS A 152 -1.95 18.93 7.89
N GLN A 153 -1.71 17.67 7.52
CA GLN A 153 -0.47 17.28 6.85
C GLN A 153 -0.35 17.86 5.44
N ASN A 154 -1.46 17.88 4.68
CA ASN A 154 -1.46 18.38 3.31
C ASN A 154 -1.53 19.91 3.18
N SER A 155 -1.66 20.65 4.30
CA SER A 155 -1.61 22.12 4.33
C SER A 155 -0.22 22.68 4.64
N GLN A 156 0.77 21.83 4.87
CA GLN A 156 2.18 22.19 5.11
C GLN A 156 2.99 22.08 3.79
#